data_940c6c7945a621109d610efbe92bd2fd
#
_entry.id   940c6c7945a621109d610efbe92bd2fd
#
_cell.length_a   1.000
_cell.length_b   1.000
_cell.length_c   1.000
_cell.angle_alpha   90.00
_cell.angle_beta   90.00
_cell.angle_gamma   90.00
#
_symmetry.space_group_name_H-M   'P 1'
#
loop_
_entity.id
_entity.type
_entity.pdbx_description
1 polymer ?
#
loop_
_entity_poly.entity_id
_entity_poly.type
_entity_poly.pdbx_seq_one_letter_code
_entity_poly.pdbx_strand_id
1 'polypeptide(L)'
;HSDIIKQHVLLKFYMPLQNWIIHRADVIVGTTPIYVNESPHLKHAKDKLTSMPIGIDPVLPNPQKVEKIRKRFLGKKIIFSLGRLVTYKGYKFLIDAAEFLPDDYIVLIGGSGALKNELQEQIESKKLNSKVVLLGRVSDEDLPSYYGACDLYCLSSIYKTEAFAIVQIEAMSCGKPIIATKIPHSGVSWVNADGISGFNVEPCNSKQLSD
;
A
#
# COMPACT_ATOMS: atom_id res chain seq x y z
N HIS A 1 -4.99 -2.84 -14.72
CA HIS A 1 -4.25 -2.96 -13.46
C HIS A 1 -5.12 -3.41 -12.27
N SER A 2 -6.43 -3.25 -12.32
CA SER A 2 -7.36 -3.76 -11.30
C SER A 2 -8.75 -3.91 -11.91
N ASP A 3 -9.57 -4.81 -11.33
CA ASP A 3 -10.95 -4.99 -11.76
C ASP A 3 -11.82 -3.78 -11.39
N ILE A 4 -12.83 -3.48 -12.21
CA ILE A 4 -13.80 -2.42 -11.93
C ILE A 4 -14.80 -2.94 -10.89
N ILE A 5 -14.77 -2.38 -9.67
CA ILE A 5 -15.57 -2.89 -8.54
C ILE A 5 -16.83 -2.07 -8.29
N LYS A 6 -16.77 -0.74 -8.49
CA LYS A 6 -17.86 0.17 -8.06
C LYS A 6 -18.85 0.59 -9.14
N GLN A 7 -18.55 0.41 -10.42
CA GLN A 7 -19.34 0.97 -11.53
C GLN A 7 -20.07 -0.13 -12.31
N HIS A 8 -20.97 -0.85 -11.65
CA HIS A 8 -21.67 -2.02 -12.24
C HIS A 8 -22.49 -1.71 -13.49
N VAL A 9 -23.12 -0.53 -13.58
CA VAL A 9 -23.92 -0.15 -14.74
C VAL A 9 -23.03 0.15 -15.95
N LEU A 10 -21.96 0.93 -15.74
CA LEU A 10 -21.01 1.25 -16.79
C LEU A 10 -20.28 0.00 -17.29
N LEU A 11 -20.00 -0.93 -16.39
CA LEU A 11 -19.34 -2.19 -16.70
C LEU A 11 -20.14 -3.02 -17.71
N LYS A 12 -21.49 -3.05 -17.61
CA LYS A 12 -22.34 -3.79 -18.55
C LYS A 12 -22.18 -3.29 -20.01
N PHE A 13 -22.01 -2.00 -20.19
CA PHE A 13 -21.77 -1.41 -21.52
C PHE A 13 -20.32 -1.61 -21.99
N TYR A 14 -19.39 -1.71 -21.07
CA TYR A 14 -17.97 -1.91 -21.37
C TYR A 14 -17.61 -3.39 -21.62
N MET A 15 -18.32 -4.32 -21.02
CA MET A 15 -18.07 -5.78 -21.11
C MET A 15 -17.93 -6.31 -22.55
N PRO A 16 -18.78 -5.95 -23.53
CA PRO A 16 -18.62 -6.44 -24.90
C PRO A 16 -17.28 -6.03 -25.52
N LEU A 17 -16.86 -4.77 -25.31
CA LEU A 17 -15.57 -4.27 -25.78
C LEU A 17 -14.41 -4.95 -25.09
N GLN A 18 -14.47 -5.12 -23.77
CA GLN A 18 -13.47 -5.84 -23.00
C GLN A 18 -13.31 -7.29 -23.48
N ASN A 19 -14.42 -8.01 -23.67
CA ASN A 19 -14.40 -9.38 -24.20
C ASN A 19 -13.82 -9.43 -25.60
N TRP A 20 -14.18 -8.48 -26.45
CA TRP A 20 -13.62 -8.40 -27.80
C TRP A 20 -12.09 -8.21 -27.79
N ILE A 21 -11.56 -7.30 -26.93
CA ILE A 21 -10.11 -7.10 -26.77
C ILE A 21 -9.44 -8.39 -26.26
N ILE A 22 -10.01 -9.04 -25.24
CA ILE A 22 -9.48 -10.28 -24.67
C ILE A 22 -9.40 -11.39 -25.73
N HIS A 23 -10.43 -11.53 -26.58
CA HIS A 23 -10.42 -12.52 -27.66
C HIS A 23 -9.38 -12.23 -28.74
N ARG A 24 -9.16 -10.96 -29.07
CA ARG A 24 -8.22 -10.51 -30.11
C ARG A 24 -6.76 -10.51 -29.65
N ALA A 25 -6.51 -10.44 -28.35
CA ALA A 25 -5.17 -10.43 -27.81
C ALA A 25 -4.47 -11.78 -28.05
N ASP A 26 -3.22 -11.75 -28.47
CA ASP A 26 -2.36 -12.94 -28.56
C ASP A 26 -1.81 -13.30 -27.19
N VAL A 27 -1.48 -12.30 -26.37
CA VAL A 27 -0.99 -12.45 -24.99
C VAL A 27 -1.66 -11.41 -24.10
N ILE A 28 -2.02 -11.82 -22.90
CA ILE A 28 -2.58 -10.96 -21.85
C ILE A 28 -1.64 -10.99 -20.67
N VAL A 29 -1.09 -9.82 -20.34
CA VAL A 29 -0.10 -9.68 -19.27
C VAL A 29 -0.75 -9.02 -18.06
N GLY A 30 -0.68 -9.69 -16.90
CA GLY A 30 -1.05 -9.09 -15.62
C GLY A 30 0.19 -8.82 -14.76
N THR A 31 0.02 -8.03 -13.71
CA THR A 31 1.12 -7.62 -12.82
C THR A 31 1.55 -8.69 -11.82
N THR A 32 0.67 -9.65 -11.53
CA THR A 32 0.96 -10.77 -10.63
C THR A 32 0.26 -12.05 -11.08
N PRO A 33 0.80 -13.24 -10.75
CA PRO A 33 0.11 -14.51 -11.01
C PRO A 33 -1.26 -14.60 -10.37
N ILE A 34 -1.43 -14.01 -9.17
CA ILE A 34 -2.72 -13.99 -8.46
C ILE A 34 -3.75 -13.25 -9.30
N TYR A 35 -3.41 -12.04 -9.80
CA TYR A 35 -4.32 -11.25 -10.60
C TYR A 35 -4.77 -11.96 -11.89
N VAL A 36 -3.83 -12.52 -12.66
CA VAL A 36 -4.16 -13.18 -13.94
C VAL A 36 -4.99 -14.45 -13.74
N ASN A 37 -4.73 -15.21 -12.69
CA ASN A 37 -5.45 -16.47 -12.44
C ASN A 37 -6.83 -16.28 -11.79
N GLU A 38 -7.01 -15.20 -11.04
CA GLU A 38 -8.21 -15.00 -10.22
C GLU A 38 -9.16 -13.91 -10.75
N SER A 39 -8.75 -13.12 -11.75
CA SER A 39 -9.64 -12.13 -12.36
C SER A 39 -10.83 -12.82 -13.05
N PRO A 40 -12.07 -12.46 -12.66
CA PRO A 40 -13.26 -13.06 -13.24
C PRO A 40 -13.40 -12.79 -14.74
N HIS A 41 -12.78 -11.72 -15.23
CA HIS A 41 -12.83 -11.31 -16.63
C HIS A 41 -11.88 -12.11 -17.54
N LEU A 42 -10.87 -12.79 -16.96
CA LEU A 42 -9.84 -13.50 -17.71
C LEU A 42 -10.04 -15.03 -17.74
N LYS A 43 -11.10 -15.55 -17.13
CA LYS A 43 -11.36 -17.00 -16.99
C LYS A 43 -11.37 -17.77 -18.31
N HIS A 44 -11.78 -17.11 -19.39
CA HIS A 44 -11.91 -17.72 -20.73
C HIS A 44 -10.67 -17.55 -21.61
N ALA A 45 -9.58 -16.98 -21.08
CA ALA A 45 -8.35 -16.70 -21.85
C ALA A 45 -7.10 -17.28 -21.18
N LYS A 46 -7.23 -18.38 -20.46
CA LYS A 46 -6.15 -18.95 -19.63
C LYS A 46 -4.89 -19.32 -20.39
N ASP A 47 -5.05 -19.74 -21.62
CA ASP A 47 -3.97 -20.09 -22.58
C ASP A 47 -3.15 -18.89 -23.04
N LYS A 48 -3.67 -17.69 -22.88
CA LYS A 48 -3.02 -16.41 -23.26
C LYS A 48 -2.46 -15.63 -22.08
N LEU A 49 -2.66 -16.11 -20.85
CA LEU A 49 -2.31 -15.37 -19.65
C LEU A 49 -0.82 -15.57 -19.31
N THR A 50 -0.16 -14.48 -19.00
CA THR A 50 1.15 -14.46 -18.38
C THR A 50 1.24 -13.35 -17.35
N SER A 51 2.24 -13.40 -16.47
CA SER A 51 2.46 -12.32 -15.48
C SER A 51 3.84 -11.71 -15.68
N MET A 52 3.90 -10.40 -15.60
CA MET A 52 5.12 -9.63 -15.58
C MET A 52 5.04 -8.59 -14.45
N PRO A 53 5.86 -8.75 -13.41
CA PRO A 53 5.89 -7.79 -12.30
C PRO A 53 6.24 -6.38 -12.77
N ILE A 54 5.72 -5.38 -12.06
CA ILE A 54 6.11 -3.99 -12.29
C ILE A 54 7.52 -3.79 -11.75
N GLY A 55 8.43 -3.33 -12.60
CA GLY A 55 9.76 -2.85 -12.18
C GLY A 55 9.72 -1.36 -11.84
N ILE A 56 10.66 -0.92 -11.04
CA ILE A 56 10.90 0.50 -10.73
C ILE A 56 12.40 0.82 -10.90
N ASP A 57 12.69 2.08 -11.14
CA ASP A 57 14.06 2.57 -10.97
C ASP A 57 14.45 2.57 -9.48
N PRO A 58 15.75 2.40 -9.16
CA PRO A 58 16.20 2.47 -7.77
C PRO A 58 15.79 3.77 -7.09
N VAL A 59 15.20 3.67 -5.91
CA VAL A 59 14.84 4.82 -5.08
C VAL A 59 16.08 5.31 -4.37
N LEU A 60 16.48 6.57 -4.61
CA LEU A 60 17.71 7.16 -4.09
C LEU A 60 17.40 8.23 -3.02
N PRO A 61 17.45 7.88 -1.72
CA PRO A 61 17.26 8.84 -0.64
C PRO A 61 18.37 9.92 -0.61
N ASN A 62 18.00 11.17 -0.34
CA ASN A 62 18.96 12.23 -0.06
C ASN A 62 19.43 12.12 1.41
N PRO A 63 20.73 11.88 1.69
CA PRO A 63 21.22 11.66 3.05
C PRO A 63 20.94 12.83 4.00
N GLN A 64 21.04 14.08 3.53
CA GLN A 64 20.79 15.27 4.35
C GLN A 64 19.30 15.38 4.74
N LYS A 65 18.39 15.06 3.81
CA LYS A 65 16.94 15.03 4.07
C LYS A 65 16.58 13.87 5.02
N VAL A 66 17.19 12.70 4.84
CA VAL A 66 17.04 11.55 5.75
C VAL A 66 17.45 11.95 7.17
N GLU A 67 18.62 12.56 7.34
CA GLU A 67 19.09 13.01 8.65
C GLU A 67 18.14 14.05 9.28
N LYS A 68 17.63 14.99 8.48
CA LYS A 68 16.64 15.97 8.95
C LYS A 68 15.36 15.33 9.45
N ILE A 69 14.84 14.30 8.73
CA ILE A 69 13.65 13.56 9.15
C ILE A 69 13.94 12.80 10.45
N ARG A 70 15.08 12.11 10.53
CA ARG A 70 15.49 11.37 11.74
C ARG A 70 15.65 12.30 12.95
N LYS A 71 16.25 13.49 12.79
CA LYS A 71 16.38 14.49 13.86
C LYS A 71 15.03 15.00 14.35
N ARG A 72 14.05 15.18 13.44
CA ARG A 72 12.69 15.59 13.82
C ARG A 72 11.98 14.57 14.72
N PHE A 73 12.30 13.29 14.56
CA PHE A 73 11.71 12.19 15.30
C PHE A 73 12.78 11.44 16.10
N LEU A 74 13.68 12.21 16.73
CA LEU A 74 14.80 11.65 17.48
C LEU A 74 14.33 10.68 18.57
N GLY A 75 14.98 9.51 18.65
CA GLY A 75 14.64 8.45 19.58
C GLY A 75 13.43 7.62 19.21
N LYS A 76 12.79 7.88 18.05
CA LYS A 76 11.64 7.11 17.57
C LYS A 76 12.02 6.12 16.48
N LYS A 77 11.41 4.93 16.52
CA LYS A 77 11.33 4.00 15.39
C LYS A 77 10.20 4.46 14.48
N ILE A 78 10.52 4.71 13.22
CA ILE A 78 9.60 5.32 12.26
C ILE A 78 8.92 4.24 11.42
N ILE A 79 7.61 4.14 11.54
CA ILE A 79 6.74 3.40 10.62
C ILE A 79 6.22 4.39 9.59
N PHE A 80 6.50 4.14 8.30
CA PHE A 80 6.03 5.02 7.24
C PHE A 80 4.93 4.33 6.40
N SER A 81 3.93 5.09 6.01
CA SER A 81 2.87 4.66 5.10
C SER A 81 2.54 5.79 4.14
N LEU A 82 2.25 5.48 2.87
CA LEU A 82 2.01 6.46 1.81
C LEU A 82 0.81 6.09 0.96
N GLY A 83 -0.05 7.06 0.68
CA GLY A 83 -1.12 6.91 -0.29
C GLY A 83 -2.26 7.91 -0.11
N ARG A 84 -3.25 7.83 -0.99
CA ARG A 84 -4.44 8.67 -0.88
C ARG A 84 -5.20 8.37 0.42
N LEU A 85 -5.64 9.40 1.14
CA LEU A 85 -6.43 9.24 2.37
C LEU A 85 -7.89 8.93 2.00
N VAL A 86 -8.13 7.65 1.67
CA VAL A 86 -9.43 7.10 1.25
C VAL A 86 -9.65 5.74 1.92
N THR A 87 -10.91 5.31 2.01
CA THR A 87 -11.36 4.16 2.80
C THR A 87 -10.55 2.87 2.52
N TYR A 88 -10.28 2.56 1.25
CA TYR A 88 -9.62 1.29 0.93
C TYR A 88 -8.15 1.20 1.37
N LYS A 89 -7.51 2.33 1.66
CA LYS A 89 -6.14 2.38 2.19
C LYS A 89 -6.04 1.96 3.66
N GLY A 90 -7.17 1.90 4.38
CA GLY A 90 -7.24 1.30 5.70
C GLY A 90 -6.48 2.05 6.81
N TYR A 91 -6.16 3.33 6.61
CA TYR A 91 -5.38 4.12 7.60
C TYR A 91 -6.01 4.16 8.98
N LYS A 92 -7.34 4.05 9.10
CA LYS A 92 -8.00 3.97 10.40
C LYS A 92 -7.51 2.79 11.23
N PHE A 93 -7.23 1.65 10.59
CA PHE A 93 -6.71 0.46 11.28
C PHE A 93 -5.24 0.62 11.66
N LEU A 94 -4.45 1.36 10.86
CA LEU A 94 -3.07 1.70 11.20
C LEU A 94 -3.01 2.68 12.38
N ILE A 95 -3.93 3.65 12.44
CA ILE A 95 -4.08 4.56 13.59
C ILE A 95 -4.50 3.77 14.84
N ASP A 96 -5.47 2.86 14.73
CA ASP A 96 -5.86 1.99 15.85
C ASP A 96 -4.70 1.10 16.32
N ALA A 97 -3.87 0.59 15.40
CA ALA A 97 -2.67 -0.19 15.73
C ALA A 97 -1.66 0.61 16.58
N ALA A 98 -1.57 1.92 16.36
CA ALA A 98 -0.66 2.78 17.11
C ALA A 98 -0.97 2.85 18.63
N GLU A 99 -2.19 2.48 19.06
CA GLU A 99 -2.52 2.37 20.48
C GLU A 99 -1.69 1.30 21.19
N PHE A 100 -1.36 0.22 20.48
CA PHE A 100 -0.64 -0.94 21.02
C PHE A 100 0.88 -0.81 20.86
N LEU A 101 1.36 0.13 20.03
CA LEU A 101 2.80 0.34 19.84
C LEU A 101 3.45 0.95 21.10
N PRO A 102 4.69 0.55 21.43
CA PRO A 102 5.49 1.21 22.46
C PRO A 102 5.69 2.71 22.18
N ASP A 103 6.06 3.47 23.22
CA ASP A 103 6.18 4.93 23.11
C ASP A 103 7.37 5.39 22.26
N ASP A 104 8.34 4.51 22.01
CA ASP A 104 9.47 4.77 21.11
C ASP A 104 9.14 4.59 19.61
N TYR A 105 7.87 4.32 19.26
CA TYR A 105 7.42 4.24 17.87
C TYR A 105 6.67 5.50 17.44
N ILE A 106 6.73 5.81 16.15
CA ILE A 106 5.93 6.84 15.50
C ILE A 106 5.49 6.39 14.12
N VAL A 107 4.21 6.59 13.82
CA VAL A 107 3.61 6.31 12.52
C VAL A 107 3.51 7.61 11.72
N LEU A 108 4.14 7.66 10.56
CA LEU A 108 4.07 8.78 9.63
C LEU A 108 3.21 8.38 8.43
N ILE A 109 2.09 9.07 8.22
CA ILE A 109 1.17 8.82 7.10
C ILE A 109 1.28 9.96 6.11
N GLY A 110 1.89 9.70 4.96
CA GLY A 110 1.99 10.64 3.84
C GLY A 110 0.81 10.50 2.89
N GLY A 111 0.27 11.63 2.44
CA GLY A 111 -0.78 11.69 1.44
C GLY A 111 -1.87 12.70 1.72
N SER A 112 -2.81 12.79 0.78
CA SER A 112 -3.99 13.65 0.87
C SER A 112 -5.23 12.89 0.43
N GLY A 113 -6.41 13.35 0.84
CA GLY A 113 -7.67 12.71 0.45
C GLY A 113 -8.85 13.10 1.33
N ALA A 114 -10.02 12.58 0.98
CA ALA A 114 -11.30 12.96 1.62
C ALA A 114 -11.35 12.63 3.12
N LEU A 115 -10.60 11.60 3.57
CA LEU A 115 -10.62 11.16 4.97
C LEU A 115 -9.67 11.94 5.89
N LYS A 116 -8.98 12.98 5.41
CA LYS A 116 -7.97 13.70 6.21
C LYS A 116 -8.52 14.14 7.58
N ASN A 117 -9.67 14.80 7.59
CA ASN A 117 -10.27 15.33 8.83
C ASN A 117 -10.73 14.20 9.77
N GLU A 118 -11.40 13.17 9.23
CA GLU A 118 -11.84 12.00 9.99
C GLU A 118 -10.66 11.27 10.65
N LEU A 119 -9.56 11.08 9.93
CA LEU A 119 -8.35 10.45 10.48
C LEU A 119 -7.68 11.33 11.54
N GLN A 120 -7.69 12.65 11.36
CA GLN A 120 -7.16 13.58 12.34
C GLN A 120 -8.00 13.57 13.63
N GLU A 121 -9.32 13.59 13.51
CA GLU A 121 -10.25 13.45 14.66
C GLU A 121 -10.05 12.12 15.39
N GLN A 122 -9.82 11.02 14.66
CA GLN A 122 -9.51 9.73 15.26
C GLN A 122 -8.21 9.78 16.09
N ILE A 123 -7.13 10.39 15.56
CA ILE A 123 -5.86 10.56 16.27
C ILE A 123 -6.06 11.37 17.56
N GLU A 124 -6.82 12.46 17.51
CA GLU A 124 -7.08 13.34 18.64
C GLU A 124 -7.93 12.68 19.72
N SER A 125 -9.06 12.06 19.31
CA SER A 125 -9.97 11.37 20.23
C SER A 125 -9.30 10.21 20.99
N LYS A 126 -8.34 9.54 20.34
CA LYS A 126 -7.53 8.47 20.93
C LYS A 126 -6.25 8.96 21.63
N LYS A 127 -6.00 10.28 21.64
CA LYS A 127 -4.79 10.91 22.23
C LYS A 127 -3.49 10.38 21.64
N LEU A 128 -3.48 10.09 20.33
CA LEU A 128 -2.33 9.51 19.62
C LEU A 128 -1.44 10.55 18.93
N ASN A 129 -1.58 11.85 19.23
CA ASN A 129 -0.81 12.93 18.58
C ASN A 129 0.72 12.80 18.73
N SER A 130 1.19 12.08 19.76
CA SER A 130 2.62 11.78 19.96
C SER A 130 3.09 10.53 19.22
N LYS A 131 2.17 9.70 18.69
CA LYS A 131 2.47 8.43 18.02
C LYS A 131 2.10 8.41 16.53
N VAL A 132 1.22 9.30 16.07
CA VAL A 132 0.76 9.32 14.67
C VAL A 132 0.80 10.74 14.13
N VAL A 133 1.40 10.92 12.95
CA VAL A 133 1.48 12.20 12.25
C VAL A 133 0.96 12.06 10.83
N LEU A 134 -0.06 12.84 10.48
CA LEU A 134 -0.48 13.03 9.09
C LEU A 134 0.44 14.07 8.43
N LEU A 135 1.33 13.65 7.54
CA LEU A 135 2.32 14.52 6.89
C LEU A 135 1.71 15.45 5.83
N GLY A 136 0.48 15.15 5.37
CA GLY A 136 -0.08 15.76 4.17
C GLY A 136 0.62 15.22 2.91
N ARG A 137 0.52 15.95 1.81
CA ARG A 137 1.15 15.57 0.54
C ARG A 137 2.67 15.58 0.69
N VAL A 138 3.29 14.44 0.46
CA VAL A 138 4.74 14.30 0.33
C VAL A 138 5.11 14.54 -1.14
N SER A 139 6.10 15.39 -1.42
CA SER A 139 6.57 15.63 -2.77
C SER A 139 7.35 14.43 -3.31
N ASP A 140 7.38 14.27 -4.63
CA ASP A 140 8.16 13.22 -5.28
C ASP A 140 9.67 13.36 -4.99
N GLU A 141 10.13 14.60 -4.78
CA GLU A 141 11.52 14.90 -4.40
C GLU A 141 11.84 14.45 -2.96
N ASP A 142 10.89 14.57 -2.02
CA ASP A 142 11.10 14.23 -0.61
C ASP A 142 10.79 12.76 -0.30
N LEU A 143 9.94 12.13 -1.10
CA LEU A 143 9.46 10.77 -0.88
C LEU A 143 10.58 9.74 -0.71
N PRO A 144 11.65 9.71 -1.55
CA PRO A 144 12.78 8.81 -1.34
C PRO A 144 13.39 8.93 0.06
N SER A 145 13.44 10.15 0.59
CA SER A 145 14.04 10.39 1.91
C SER A 145 13.17 9.91 3.07
N TYR A 146 11.85 9.89 2.91
CA TYR A 146 10.96 9.24 3.89
C TYR A 146 11.13 7.73 3.88
N TYR A 147 11.25 7.09 2.70
CA TYR A 147 11.63 5.68 2.63
C TYR A 147 13.01 5.42 3.26
N GLY A 148 14.00 6.25 2.97
CA GLY A 148 15.33 6.14 3.58
C GLY A 148 15.32 6.32 5.10
N ALA A 149 14.46 7.20 5.61
CA ALA A 149 14.37 7.52 7.04
C ALA A 149 13.53 6.55 7.86
N CYS A 150 12.57 5.82 7.30
CA CYS A 150 11.77 4.90 8.10
C CYS A 150 12.54 3.65 8.52
N ASP A 151 12.07 2.97 9.56
CA ASP A 151 12.58 1.68 9.99
C ASP A 151 11.82 0.54 9.32
N LEU A 152 10.53 0.73 9.07
CA LEU A 152 9.70 -0.17 8.29
C LEU A 152 8.63 0.62 7.51
N TYR A 153 8.12 0.00 6.44
CA TYR A 153 6.99 0.52 5.68
C TYR A 153 5.73 -0.32 5.97
N CYS A 154 4.60 0.34 6.21
CA CYS A 154 3.32 -0.33 6.46
C CYS A 154 2.31 -0.02 5.36
N LEU A 155 1.74 -1.07 4.76
CA LEU A 155 0.62 -1.02 3.81
C LEU A 155 -0.64 -1.61 4.45
N SER A 156 -1.52 -0.76 4.94
CA SER A 156 -2.75 -1.14 5.66
C SER A 156 -3.99 -1.30 4.77
N SER A 157 -3.83 -1.34 3.45
CA SER A 157 -4.95 -1.40 2.50
C SER A 157 -5.86 -2.61 2.73
N ILE A 158 -7.19 -2.44 2.50
CA ILE A 158 -8.19 -3.44 2.91
C ILE A 158 -9.02 -4.04 1.77
N TYR A 159 -8.90 -3.50 0.55
CA TYR A 159 -9.67 -3.98 -0.60
C TYR A 159 -8.77 -4.30 -1.79
N LYS A 160 -9.19 -5.25 -2.62
CA LYS A 160 -8.49 -5.71 -3.84
C LYS A 160 -8.28 -4.64 -4.93
N THR A 161 -8.82 -3.43 -4.75
CA THR A 161 -8.45 -2.25 -5.54
C THR A 161 -6.97 -1.88 -5.37
N GLU A 162 -6.34 -2.33 -4.29
CA GLU A 162 -4.89 -2.36 -4.15
C GLU A 162 -4.38 -3.63 -4.83
N ALA A 163 -4.00 -3.54 -6.10
CA ALA A 163 -3.69 -4.72 -6.90
C ALA A 163 -2.23 -5.18 -6.82
N PHE A 164 -1.29 -4.25 -6.63
CA PHE A 164 0.16 -4.52 -6.62
C PHE A 164 0.89 -3.75 -5.52
N ALA A 165 0.53 -2.47 -5.34
CA ALA A 165 1.14 -1.53 -4.40
C ALA A 165 2.64 -1.28 -4.67
N ILE A 166 2.94 -0.53 -5.72
CA ILE A 166 4.31 -0.12 -6.11
C ILE A 166 5.10 0.45 -4.93
N VAL A 167 4.45 1.17 -4.02
CA VAL A 167 5.05 1.73 -2.80
C VAL A 167 5.80 0.70 -1.92
N GLN A 168 5.43 -0.59 -2.01
CA GLN A 168 6.16 -1.66 -1.31
C GLN A 168 7.55 -1.86 -1.93
N ILE A 169 7.62 -1.97 -3.26
CA ILE A 169 8.92 -2.17 -3.94
C ILE A 169 9.80 -0.92 -3.85
N GLU A 170 9.19 0.28 -3.79
CA GLU A 170 9.93 1.52 -3.51
C GLU A 170 10.58 1.47 -2.11
N ALA A 171 9.84 1.07 -1.08
CA ALA A 171 10.39 0.90 0.26
C ALA A 171 11.44 -0.21 0.33
N MET A 172 11.21 -1.35 -0.32
CA MET A 172 12.17 -2.46 -0.42
C MET A 172 13.46 -2.02 -1.14
N SER A 173 13.39 -1.15 -2.16
CA SER A 173 14.54 -0.56 -2.84
C SER A 173 15.43 0.24 -1.88
N CYS A 174 14.85 0.79 -0.81
CA CYS A 174 15.57 1.44 0.28
C CYS A 174 15.96 0.48 1.42
N GLY A 175 15.83 -0.83 1.23
CA GLY A 175 16.17 -1.85 2.23
C GLY A 175 15.21 -1.90 3.42
N LYS A 176 13.94 -1.48 3.25
CA LYS A 176 12.98 -1.45 4.35
C LYS A 176 12.11 -2.70 4.38
N PRO A 177 11.96 -3.34 5.56
CA PRO A 177 10.99 -4.41 5.74
C PRO A 177 9.56 -3.87 5.59
N ILE A 178 8.66 -4.75 5.16
CA ILE A 178 7.27 -4.39 4.86
C ILE A 178 6.32 -5.11 5.83
N ILE A 179 5.39 -4.38 6.41
CA ILE A 179 4.17 -4.96 6.97
C ILE A 179 3.05 -4.64 5.98
N ALA A 180 2.41 -5.67 5.43
CA ALA A 180 1.33 -5.50 4.47
C ALA A 180 0.10 -6.34 4.85
N THR A 181 -1.06 -5.92 4.39
CA THR A 181 -2.29 -6.70 4.59
C THR A 181 -2.43 -7.77 3.51
N LYS A 182 -2.80 -8.99 3.94
CA LYS A 182 -3.09 -10.13 3.06
C LYS A 182 -4.47 -9.99 2.43
N ILE A 183 -4.59 -9.06 1.49
CA ILE A 183 -5.87 -8.79 0.83
C ILE A 183 -6.24 -9.95 -0.08
N PRO A 184 -7.41 -10.61 0.07
CA PRO A 184 -7.85 -11.68 -0.81
C PRO A 184 -7.90 -11.24 -2.28
N HIS A 185 -7.39 -12.08 -3.17
CA HIS A 185 -7.36 -11.85 -4.63
C HIS A 185 -6.56 -10.61 -5.06
N SER A 186 -5.62 -10.15 -4.23
CA SER A 186 -4.70 -9.04 -4.53
C SER A 186 -3.27 -9.53 -4.65
N GLY A 187 -2.48 -8.88 -5.49
CA GLY A 187 -1.05 -9.13 -5.61
C GLY A 187 -0.20 -8.57 -4.47
N VAL A 188 -0.78 -7.84 -3.51
CA VAL A 188 -0.03 -7.22 -2.39
C VAL A 188 0.81 -8.23 -1.62
N SER A 189 0.22 -9.35 -1.20
CA SER A 189 0.92 -10.40 -0.46
C SER A 189 1.86 -11.27 -1.32
N TRP A 190 1.77 -11.17 -2.65
CA TRP A 190 2.72 -11.77 -3.55
C TRP A 190 3.98 -10.89 -3.70
N VAL A 191 3.78 -9.57 -3.74
CA VAL A 191 4.88 -8.58 -3.76
C VAL A 191 5.65 -8.61 -2.44
N ASN A 192 4.93 -8.63 -1.29
CA ASN A 192 5.55 -8.80 0.01
C ASN A 192 5.65 -10.29 0.36
N ALA A 193 6.80 -10.89 0.08
CA ALA A 193 7.06 -12.29 0.39
C ALA A 193 7.14 -12.50 1.91
N ASP A 194 6.15 -13.19 2.46
CA ASP A 194 5.99 -13.40 3.90
C ASP A 194 7.21 -14.09 4.53
N GLY A 195 7.73 -13.54 5.61
CA GLY A 195 8.95 -14.01 6.28
C GLY A 195 10.26 -13.73 5.54
N ILE A 196 10.24 -13.10 4.35
CA ILE A 196 11.42 -12.75 3.54
C ILE A 196 11.61 -11.24 3.43
N SER A 197 10.64 -10.54 2.83
CA SER A 197 10.68 -9.08 2.70
C SER A 197 9.92 -8.36 3.82
N GLY A 198 9.21 -9.08 4.63
CA GLY A 198 8.40 -8.58 5.74
C GLY A 198 7.33 -9.59 6.14
N PHE A 199 6.23 -9.12 6.69
CA PHE A 199 5.12 -9.95 7.11
C PHE A 199 3.79 -9.51 6.50
N ASN A 200 2.89 -10.47 6.31
CA ASN A 200 1.52 -10.23 5.85
C ASN A 200 0.53 -10.51 6.99
N VAL A 201 -0.35 -9.54 7.26
CA VAL A 201 -1.35 -9.59 8.33
C VAL A 201 -2.76 -9.54 7.76
N GLU A 202 -3.75 -9.99 8.52
CA GLU A 202 -5.14 -9.93 8.07
C GLU A 202 -5.64 -8.49 7.92
N PRO A 203 -6.37 -8.15 6.86
CA PRO A 203 -6.99 -6.83 6.70
C PRO A 203 -7.91 -6.49 7.87
N CYS A 204 -7.99 -5.21 8.21
CA CYS A 204 -8.80 -4.70 9.31
C CYS A 204 -8.42 -5.23 10.71
N ASN A 205 -7.24 -5.82 10.88
CA ASN A 205 -6.76 -6.32 12.15
C ASN A 205 -5.66 -5.42 12.72
N SER A 206 -6.08 -4.39 13.48
CA SER A 206 -5.15 -3.41 14.07
C SER A 206 -4.20 -4.03 15.08
N LYS A 207 -4.60 -5.12 15.77
CA LYS A 207 -3.74 -5.81 16.71
C LYS A 207 -2.59 -6.52 16.01
N GLN A 208 -2.87 -7.26 14.93
CA GLN A 208 -1.82 -7.86 14.11
C GLN A 208 -0.90 -6.85 13.43
N LEU A 209 -1.42 -5.65 13.09
CA LEU A 209 -0.58 -4.59 12.53
C LEU A 209 0.43 -4.03 13.54
N SER A 210 0.18 -4.20 14.84
CA SER A 210 1.05 -3.71 15.94
C SER A 210 2.05 -4.76 16.45
N ASP A 211 1.74 -6.04 16.30
CA ASP A 211 2.56 -7.17 16.74
C ASP A 211 3.73 -7.39 15.78
#